data_eab4395604db8861a1db7fe821c3f714
#
_entry.id   eab4395604db8861a1db7fe821c3f714
#
_cell.length_a   1.000
_cell.length_b   1.000
_cell.length_c   1.000
_cell.angle_alpha   90.00
_cell.angle_beta   90.00
_cell.angle_gamma   90.00
#
_symmetry.space_group_name_H-M   'P 1'
#
loop_
_entity.id
_entity.type
_entity.pdbx_description
1 polymer ?
#
loop_
_entity_poly.entity_id
_entity_poly.type
_entity_poly.pdbx_seq_one_letter_code
_entity_poly.pdbx_strand_id
1 'polypeptide(L)'
;MAVKLCFRLPRVKTPSLLTSGLEYRTESSKATVLLIHGLTGTPNEVKGLANFFYRRGYSVLCPRLAHHGEPLHILKRAKWQAFYQSAKEALQSIPADQKIFTAGLSMGALLALLLAEEFPERISGVTCLSPTLFYDGWNIPWTRCLLPLAYFTPFRHFAYFKEEPPYGIKNERLRNKVHEYYKNASFADVSGVAQHGYPYFPATLLCELHLLIRESMKKMSSIRTPVQLIQAAEDDMTSVKNSQFIYDHIASEQKEIVLLHDSYHVITADQERKKVAQKMHEFFCRILGVGLGEAVNGEEEDA
;
A
#
# COMPACT_ATOMS: atom_id res chain seq x y z
N MET A 1 5.63 -10.02 -17.49
CA MET A 1 5.22 -8.63 -17.71
C MET A 1 5.54 -8.22 -19.15
N ALA A 2 4.53 -8.06 -20.00
CA ALA A 2 4.76 -7.67 -21.39
C ALA A 2 4.94 -6.14 -21.46
N VAL A 3 6.05 -5.69 -22.05
CA VAL A 3 6.31 -4.26 -22.30
C VAL A 3 5.52 -3.84 -23.54
N LYS A 4 4.38 -3.15 -23.36
CA LYS A 4 3.72 -2.43 -24.45
C LYS A 4 4.16 -0.98 -24.46
N LEU A 5 4.92 -0.59 -25.46
CA LEU A 5 5.28 0.80 -25.74
C LEU A 5 4.07 1.52 -26.36
N CYS A 6 3.41 2.38 -25.59
CA CYS A 6 2.35 3.25 -26.10
C CYS A 6 2.88 4.69 -26.23
N PHE A 7 2.96 5.20 -27.46
CA PHE A 7 3.64 6.46 -27.77
C PHE A 7 2.79 7.74 -27.61
N ARG A 8 1.47 7.67 -27.39
CA ARG A 8 0.64 8.87 -27.15
C ARG A 8 -0.60 8.57 -26.30
N LEU A 9 -0.80 9.37 -25.27
CA LEU A 9 -2.05 9.41 -24.50
C LEU A 9 -3.01 10.43 -25.09
N PRO A 10 -4.31 10.15 -25.23
CA PRO A 10 -5.31 11.14 -25.62
C PRO A 10 -5.46 12.22 -24.55
N ARG A 11 -5.69 13.48 -24.96
CA ARG A 11 -6.03 14.58 -24.04
C ARG A 11 -7.50 14.48 -23.66
N VAL A 12 -7.77 14.34 -22.36
CA VAL A 12 -9.13 14.28 -21.80
C VAL A 12 -9.41 15.52 -20.98
N LYS A 13 -10.62 16.07 -21.11
CA LYS A 13 -11.12 17.16 -20.24
C LYS A 13 -11.37 16.59 -18.84
N THR A 14 -10.82 17.24 -17.81
CA THR A 14 -10.84 16.83 -16.42
C THR A 14 -12.19 17.08 -15.78
N PRO A 15 -12.91 16.07 -15.27
CA PRO A 15 -13.95 16.27 -14.26
C PRO A 15 -13.29 16.41 -12.88
N SER A 16 -13.86 17.27 -12.04
CA SER A 16 -13.48 17.36 -10.62
C SER A 16 -13.87 16.06 -9.90
N LEU A 17 -12.93 15.22 -9.57
CA LEU A 17 -13.16 13.95 -8.86
C LEU A 17 -12.71 14.02 -7.41
N LEU A 18 -13.59 13.51 -6.57
CA LEU A 18 -13.50 13.31 -5.13
C LEU A 18 -12.05 13.15 -4.62
N THR A 19 -11.54 14.20 -4.02
CA THR A 19 -10.21 14.29 -3.43
C THR A 19 -10.11 13.63 -2.04
N SER A 20 -11.23 13.10 -1.50
CA SER A 20 -11.27 12.53 -0.16
C SER A 20 -10.87 11.05 -0.15
N GLY A 21 -9.98 10.68 0.76
CA GLY A 21 -9.72 9.30 1.17
C GLY A 21 -10.94 8.68 1.89
N LEU A 22 -10.74 7.51 2.51
CA LEU A 22 -11.73 6.91 3.41
C LEU A 22 -11.41 7.36 4.84
N GLU A 23 -12.43 7.78 5.56
CA GLU A 23 -12.31 8.20 6.95
C GLU A 23 -13.48 7.63 7.76
N TYR A 24 -13.14 6.97 8.86
CA TYR A 24 -14.09 6.42 9.82
C TYR A 24 -13.68 6.91 11.22
N ARG A 25 -14.51 7.71 11.86
CA ARG A 25 -14.26 8.22 13.21
C ARG A 25 -15.20 7.58 14.22
N THR A 26 -14.69 7.32 15.42
CA THR A 26 -15.49 6.94 16.58
C THR A 26 -15.08 7.80 17.78
N GLU A 27 -16.07 8.27 18.56
CA GLU A 27 -15.83 9.15 19.72
C GLU A 27 -15.04 8.46 20.84
N SER A 28 -15.21 7.14 21.00
CA SER A 28 -14.52 6.32 21.98
C SER A 28 -13.34 5.54 21.39
N SER A 29 -12.61 6.15 20.46
CA SER A 29 -11.54 5.46 19.74
C SER A 29 -10.43 4.97 20.67
N LYS A 30 -10.10 3.67 20.59
CA LYS A 30 -8.97 3.05 21.28
C LYS A 30 -7.62 3.56 20.74
N ALA A 31 -7.56 3.77 19.44
CA ALA A 31 -6.42 4.30 18.70
C ALA A 31 -6.88 4.63 17.27
N THR A 32 -6.08 5.38 16.54
CA THR A 32 -6.30 5.62 15.11
C THR A 32 -5.38 4.76 14.26
N VAL A 33 -5.93 4.12 13.23
CA VAL A 33 -5.17 3.35 12.25
C VAL A 33 -5.07 4.16 10.95
N LEU A 34 -3.86 4.52 10.56
CA LEU A 34 -3.55 5.16 9.29
C LEU A 34 -3.17 4.10 8.27
N LEU A 35 -4.00 3.89 7.25
CA LEU A 35 -3.81 2.88 6.20
C LEU A 35 -3.40 3.52 4.87
N ILE A 36 -2.29 3.06 4.29
CA ILE A 36 -1.67 3.66 3.09
C ILE A 36 -1.68 2.65 1.95
N HIS A 37 -2.27 3.01 0.81
CA HIS A 37 -2.38 2.15 -0.38
C HIS A 37 -1.08 2.09 -1.20
N GLY A 38 -1.04 1.20 -2.20
CA GLY A 38 0.09 0.97 -3.10
C GLY A 38 0.28 2.02 -4.21
N LEU A 39 1.30 1.82 -5.05
CA LEU A 39 1.79 2.79 -6.04
C LEU A 39 0.75 3.20 -7.10
N THR A 40 -0.03 2.26 -7.60
CA THR A 40 -1.08 2.48 -8.62
C THR A 40 -2.46 2.24 -8.04
N GLY A 41 -2.53 2.04 -6.72
CA GLY A 41 -3.74 1.71 -6.01
C GLY A 41 -4.57 2.92 -5.59
N THR A 42 -5.57 2.64 -4.78
CA THR A 42 -6.47 3.63 -4.18
C THR A 42 -6.80 3.22 -2.75
N PRO A 43 -7.43 4.08 -1.94
CA PRO A 43 -7.90 3.70 -0.60
C PRO A 43 -8.78 2.43 -0.58
N ASN A 44 -9.39 2.05 -1.69
CA ASN A 44 -10.18 0.83 -1.78
C ASN A 44 -9.37 -0.46 -1.58
N GLU A 45 -8.06 -0.46 -1.86
CA GLU A 45 -7.17 -1.61 -1.59
C GLU A 45 -7.12 -1.98 -0.10
N VAL A 46 -7.31 -1.00 0.77
CA VAL A 46 -7.24 -1.16 2.23
C VAL A 46 -8.61 -1.02 2.91
N LYS A 47 -9.69 -0.86 2.13
CA LYS A 47 -11.06 -0.66 2.65
C LYS A 47 -11.54 -1.82 3.52
N GLY A 48 -11.17 -3.06 3.16
CA GLY A 48 -11.49 -4.24 3.97
C GLY A 48 -10.89 -4.16 5.38
N LEU A 49 -9.62 -3.75 5.48
CA LEU A 49 -8.96 -3.50 6.75
C LEU A 49 -9.59 -2.33 7.50
N ALA A 50 -9.92 -1.24 6.79
CA ALA A 50 -10.57 -0.08 7.39
C ALA A 50 -11.89 -0.46 8.08
N ASN A 51 -12.75 -1.21 7.41
CA ASN A 51 -14.00 -1.70 7.97
C ASN A 51 -13.78 -2.64 9.17
N PHE A 52 -12.78 -3.52 9.10
CA PHE A 52 -12.43 -4.43 10.17
C PHE A 52 -12.03 -3.69 11.45
N PHE A 53 -11.17 -2.68 11.35
CA PHE A 53 -10.69 -1.90 12.50
C PHE A 53 -11.76 -0.95 13.03
N TYR A 54 -12.55 -0.31 12.15
CA TYR A 54 -13.65 0.54 12.58
C TYR A 54 -14.69 -0.23 13.42
N ARG A 55 -15.10 -1.42 12.98
CA ARG A 55 -16.02 -2.29 13.75
C ARG A 55 -15.46 -2.71 15.11
N ARG A 56 -14.14 -2.60 15.33
CA ARG A 56 -13.45 -2.91 16.59
C ARG A 56 -13.15 -1.68 17.45
N GLY A 57 -13.75 -0.53 17.14
CA GLY A 57 -13.64 0.69 17.93
C GLY A 57 -12.36 1.47 17.68
N TYR A 58 -11.69 1.28 16.53
CA TYR A 58 -10.62 2.16 16.09
C TYR A 58 -11.18 3.25 15.19
N SER A 59 -10.63 4.46 15.28
CA SER A 59 -10.74 5.40 14.17
C SER A 59 -9.82 4.96 13.05
N VAL A 60 -10.22 5.17 11.80
CA VAL A 60 -9.42 4.75 10.64
C VAL A 60 -9.34 5.86 9.63
N LEU A 61 -8.13 6.13 9.14
CA LEU A 61 -7.86 7.12 8.12
C LEU A 61 -7.10 6.47 6.97
N CYS A 62 -7.65 6.56 5.76
CA CYS A 62 -7.04 6.03 4.54
C CYS A 62 -6.91 7.19 3.54
N PRO A 63 -5.81 7.96 3.58
CA PRO A 63 -5.65 9.08 2.67
C PRO A 63 -5.53 8.59 1.22
N ARG A 64 -6.12 9.34 0.31
CA ARG A 64 -5.77 9.23 -1.10
C ARG A 64 -4.46 9.96 -1.31
N LEU A 65 -3.43 9.24 -1.71
CA LEU A 65 -2.14 9.85 -2.01
C LEU A 65 -2.24 10.81 -3.20
N ALA A 66 -1.40 11.83 -3.23
CA ALA A 66 -1.41 12.88 -4.25
C ALA A 66 -1.52 12.31 -5.66
N HIS A 67 -2.43 12.86 -6.44
CA HIS A 67 -2.70 12.49 -7.84
C HIS A 67 -3.24 11.08 -8.10
N HIS A 68 -3.40 10.24 -7.08
CA HIS A 68 -4.08 8.95 -7.24
C HIS A 68 -5.58 9.16 -7.46
N GLY A 69 -6.17 8.38 -8.39
CA GLY A 69 -7.55 8.57 -8.83
C GLY A 69 -7.75 9.69 -9.85
N GLU A 70 -6.67 10.41 -10.24
CA GLU A 70 -6.66 11.35 -11.35
C GLU A 70 -6.26 10.65 -12.67
N PRO A 71 -6.43 11.30 -13.85
CA PRO A 71 -5.96 10.72 -15.11
C PRO A 71 -4.47 10.35 -15.07
N LEU A 72 -4.11 9.22 -15.68
CA LEU A 72 -2.74 8.68 -15.63
C LEU A 72 -1.66 9.69 -16.06
N HIS A 73 -1.97 10.62 -16.96
CA HIS A 73 -1.03 11.65 -17.42
C HIS A 73 -0.71 12.69 -16.34
N ILE A 74 -1.55 12.82 -15.33
CA ILE A 74 -1.30 13.64 -14.13
C ILE A 74 -0.47 12.81 -13.15
N LEU A 75 -0.93 11.61 -12.78
CA LEU A 75 -0.24 10.74 -11.84
C LEU A 75 1.21 10.46 -12.25
N LYS A 76 1.50 10.24 -13.54
CA LYS A 76 2.87 9.99 -14.02
C LYS A 76 3.88 11.13 -13.79
N ARG A 77 3.40 12.33 -13.42
CA ARG A 77 4.24 13.48 -13.09
C ARG A 77 4.46 13.63 -11.59
N ALA A 78 3.72 12.89 -10.79
CA ALA A 78 3.82 12.94 -9.34
C ALA A 78 5.22 12.50 -8.88
N LYS A 79 5.66 13.09 -7.77
CA LYS A 79 6.90 12.76 -7.09
C LYS A 79 6.57 11.97 -5.82
N TRP A 80 7.44 11.05 -5.42
CA TRP A 80 7.23 10.26 -4.21
C TRP A 80 7.09 11.15 -2.96
N GLN A 81 7.73 12.33 -2.94
CA GLN A 81 7.58 13.29 -1.84
C GLN A 81 6.14 13.79 -1.70
N ALA A 82 5.40 13.94 -2.82
CA ALA A 82 3.99 14.32 -2.76
C ALA A 82 3.12 13.20 -2.15
N PHE A 83 3.45 11.93 -2.41
CA PHE A 83 2.80 10.80 -1.75
C PHE A 83 3.08 10.79 -0.26
N TYR A 84 4.35 10.97 0.11
CA TYR A 84 4.76 11.07 1.51
C TYR A 84 4.06 12.24 2.21
N GLN A 85 4.00 13.41 1.59
CA GLN A 85 3.35 14.58 2.14
C GLN A 85 1.86 14.33 2.40
N SER A 86 1.14 13.67 1.50
CA SER A 86 -0.27 13.29 1.71
C SER A 86 -0.45 12.37 2.93
N ALA A 87 0.44 11.40 3.12
CA ALA A 87 0.40 10.51 4.27
C ALA A 87 0.76 11.25 5.57
N LYS A 88 1.72 12.18 5.51
CA LYS A 88 2.14 13.04 6.63
C LYS A 88 1.02 13.99 7.06
N GLU A 89 0.33 14.65 6.14
CA GLU A 89 -0.81 15.51 6.42
C GLU A 89 -1.95 14.74 7.08
N ALA A 90 -2.22 13.53 6.59
CA ALA A 90 -3.19 12.64 7.20
C ALA A 90 -2.80 12.28 8.66
N LEU A 91 -1.53 11.93 8.91
CA LEU A 91 -1.02 11.67 10.26
C LEU A 91 -1.16 12.89 11.15
N GLN A 92 -0.83 14.07 10.67
CA GLN A 92 -0.88 15.33 11.42
C GLN A 92 -2.32 15.77 11.73
N SER A 93 -3.31 15.32 10.97
CA SER A 93 -4.73 15.59 11.23
C SER A 93 -5.30 14.77 12.41
N ILE A 94 -4.57 13.76 12.89
CA ILE A 94 -4.96 12.93 14.03
C ILE A 94 -4.62 13.68 15.31
N PRO A 95 -5.57 13.77 16.30
CA PRO A 95 -5.33 14.43 17.57
C PRO A 95 -4.05 13.96 18.28
N ALA A 96 -3.37 14.87 18.98
CA ALA A 96 -2.05 14.62 19.55
C ALA A 96 -2.05 13.57 20.68
N ASP A 97 -3.16 13.43 21.38
CA ASP A 97 -3.39 12.50 22.48
C ASP A 97 -3.74 11.08 22.05
N GLN A 98 -4.04 10.87 20.76
CA GLN A 98 -4.37 9.54 20.26
C GLN A 98 -3.13 8.68 19.98
N LYS A 99 -3.21 7.40 20.33
CA LYS A 99 -2.28 6.37 19.86
C LYS A 99 -2.48 6.13 18.37
N ILE A 100 -1.40 6.06 17.61
CA ILE A 100 -1.48 5.90 16.17
C ILE A 100 -0.75 4.61 15.76
N PHE A 101 -1.42 3.78 14.96
CA PHE A 101 -0.82 2.69 14.22
C PHE A 101 -0.80 3.05 12.73
N THR A 102 0.31 2.85 12.07
CA THR A 102 0.39 3.00 10.62
C THR A 102 0.48 1.64 9.96
N ALA A 103 -0.19 1.47 8.83
CA ALA A 103 0.00 0.30 7.99
C ALA A 103 -0.04 0.69 6.52
N GLY A 104 0.75 0.01 5.70
CA GLY A 104 0.79 0.31 4.28
C GLY A 104 1.01 -0.93 3.42
N LEU A 105 0.37 -0.95 2.25
CA LEU A 105 0.52 -1.99 1.26
C LEU A 105 1.61 -1.61 0.25
N SER A 106 2.55 -2.51 -0.03
CA SER A 106 3.56 -2.34 -1.09
C SER A 106 4.38 -1.05 -0.91
N MET A 107 4.28 -0.07 -1.80
CA MET A 107 4.84 1.27 -1.63
C MET A 107 4.37 1.94 -0.34
N GLY A 108 3.11 1.76 0.03
CA GLY A 108 2.54 2.32 1.26
C GLY A 108 3.25 1.86 2.53
N ALA A 109 3.84 0.66 2.53
CA ALA A 109 4.65 0.15 3.63
C ALA A 109 5.91 1.00 3.84
N LEU A 110 6.55 1.44 2.76
CA LEU A 110 7.73 2.30 2.82
C LEU A 110 7.38 3.70 3.36
N LEU A 111 6.23 4.23 2.93
CA LEU A 111 5.72 5.51 3.45
C LEU A 111 5.41 5.42 4.95
N ALA A 112 4.80 4.29 5.40
CA ALA A 112 4.53 4.05 6.82
C ALA A 112 5.81 3.96 7.65
N LEU A 113 6.86 3.31 7.14
CA LEU A 113 8.18 3.25 7.79
C LEU A 113 8.84 4.63 7.89
N LEU A 114 8.78 5.44 6.82
CA LEU A 114 9.32 6.80 6.84
C LEU A 114 8.57 7.71 7.83
N LEU A 115 7.24 7.56 7.94
CA LEU A 115 6.47 8.27 8.97
C LEU A 115 6.90 7.87 10.38
N ALA A 116 7.14 6.58 10.63
CA ALA A 116 7.59 6.11 11.94
C ALA A 116 9.02 6.58 12.27
N GLU A 117 9.86 6.76 11.27
CA GLU A 117 11.20 7.34 11.46
C GLU A 117 11.12 8.83 11.78
N GLU A 118 10.26 9.60 11.09
CA GLU A 118 10.13 11.04 11.30
C GLU A 118 9.30 11.39 12.56
N PHE A 119 8.33 10.53 12.94
CA PHE A 119 7.41 10.78 14.05
C PHE A 119 7.39 9.63 15.07
N PRO A 120 8.54 9.22 15.64
CA PRO A 120 8.61 8.04 16.51
C PRO A 120 7.76 8.18 17.78
N GLU A 121 7.58 9.40 18.31
CA GLU A 121 6.77 9.66 19.50
C GLU A 121 5.25 9.61 19.25
N ARG A 122 4.84 9.71 17.98
CA ARG A 122 3.43 9.72 17.57
C ARG A 122 2.94 8.34 17.14
N ILE A 123 3.82 7.50 16.59
CA ILE A 123 3.47 6.20 16.02
C ILE A 123 3.82 5.09 16.99
N SER A 124 2.78 4.40 17.48
CA SER A 124 2.90 3.30 18.44
C SER A 124 3.36 1.99 17.80
N GLY A 125 3.07 1.79 16.51
CA GLY A 125 3.47 0.60 15.77
C GLY A 125 3.21 0.71 14.27
N VAL A 126 3.96 -0.05 13.49
CA VAL A 126 3.87 -0.10 12.02
C VAL A 126 3.58 -1.52 11.56
N THR A 127 2.65 -1.68 10.61
CA THR A 127 2.51 -2.93 9.86
C THR A 127 2.85 -2.72 8.38
N CYS A 128 3.87 -3.40 7.90
CA CYS A 128 4.23 -3.45 6.49
C CYS A 128 3.53 -4.63 5.81
N LEU A 129 2.68 -4.36 4.85
CA LEU A 129 1.92 -5.34 4.09
C LEU A 129 2.57 -5.51 2.71
N SER A 130 3.12 -6.69 2.42
CA SER A 130 3.85 -6.97 1.17
C SER A 130 4.80 -5.83 0.75
N PRO A 131 5.76 -5.43 1.61
CA PRO A 131 6.63 -4.28 1.33
C PRO A 131 7.44 -4.49 0.05
N THR A 132 7.67 -3.41 -0.71
CA THR A 132 8.37 -3.47 -1.99
C THR A 132 9.70 -2.72 -1.95
N LEU A 133 10.79 -3.46 -1.80
CA LEU A 133 12.18 -2.99 -1.97
C LEU A 133 12.80 -3.55 -3.25
N PHE A 134 12.51 -4.83 -3.53
CA PHE A 134 13.02 -5.56 -4.67
C PHE A 134 11.84 -6.10 -5.49
N TYR A 135 11.84 -5.85 -6.79
CA TYR A 135 10.92 -6.51 -7.71
C TYR A 135 11.50 -7.88 -8.08
N ASP A 136 11.31 -8.88 -7.22
CA ASP A 136 11.92 -10.19 -7.33
C ASP A 136 10.94 -11.35 -7.12
N GLY A 137 9.64 -11.08 -7.21
CA GLY A 137 8.59 -12.09 -7.21
C GLY A 137 8.65 -12.98 -8.45
N TRP A 138 7.98 -14.12 -8.40
CA TRP A 138 8.06 -15.14 -9.44
C TRP A 138 7.46 -14.74 -10.79
N ASN A 139 6.55 -13.74 -10.82
CA ASN A 139 5.96 -13.22 -12.08
C ASN A 139 6.75 -12.05 -12.68
N ILE A 140 7.81 -11.59 -12.02
CA ILE A 140 8.63 -10.49 -12.50
C ILE A 140 9.65 -10.99 -13.53
N PRO A 141 9.63 -10.50 -14.78
CA PRO A 141 10.52 -10.98 -15.83
C PRO A 141 11.98 -10.59 -15.56
N TRP A 142 12.91 -11.41 -16.03
CA TRP A 142 14.34 -11.14 -15.91
C TRP A 142 14.76 -9.78 -16.50
N THR A 143 14.01 -9.26 -17.50
CA THR A 143 14.24 -7.94 -18.12
C THR A 143 14.11 -6.77 -17.14
N ARG A 144 13.65 -7.00 -15.90
CA ARG A 144 13.67 -5.99 -14.83
C ARG A 144 15.05 -5.37 -14.59
N CYS A 145 16.13 -6.10 -14.87
CA CYS A 145 17.50 -5.58 -14.76
C CYS A 145 17.76 -4.38 -15.68
N LEU A 146 16.93 -4.19 -16.73
CA LEU A 146 17.00 -3.04 -17.63
C LEU A 146 16.23 -1.82 -17.13
N LEU A 147 15.41 -1.95 -16.08
CA LEU A 147 14.64 -0.83 -15.52
C LEU A 147 15.52 0.36 -15.10
N PRO A 148 16.67 0.17 -14.43
CA PRO A 148 17.55 1.30 -14.09
C PRO A 148 18.00 2.10 -15.33
N LEU A 149 18.25 1.44 -16.44
CA LEU A 149 18.60 2.13 -17.69
C LEU A 149 17.41 2.97 -18.21
N ALA A 150 16.19 2.45 -18.10
CA ALA A 150 14.98 3.20 -18.45
C ALA A 150 14.77 4.41 -17.54
N TYR A 151 15.09 4.33 -16.24
CA TYR A 151 14.89 5.42 -15.28
C TYR A 151 15.74 6.64 -15.54
N PHE A 152 16.98 6.45 -16.02
CA PHE A 152 17.94 7.55 -16.21
C PHE A 152 17.96 8.11 -17.63
N THR A 153 17.06 7.67 -18.50
CA THR A 153 16.94 8.16 -19.88
C THR A 153 15.61 8.90 -20.10
N PRO A 154 15.51 9.79 -21.11
CA PRO A 154 14.23 10.42 -21.48
C PRO A 154 13.12 9.42 -21.82
N PHE A 155 13.47 8.18 -22.14
CA PHE A 155 12.54 7.11 -22.45
C PHE A 155 11.50 6.84 -21.37
N ARG A 156 11.84 7.06 -20.06
CA ARG A 156 10.90 6.92 -18.93
C ARG A 156 9.61 7.71 -19.13
N HIS A 157 9.61 8.82 -19.85
CA HIS A 157 8.43 9.65 -20.06
C HIS A 157 7.42 9.07 -21.05
N PHE A 158 7.84 8.05 -21.82
CA PHE A 158 7.05 7.40 -22.89
C PHE A 158 6.75 5.94 -22.60
N ALA A 159 7.46 5.32 -21.67
CA ALA A 159 7.32 3.89 -21.35
C ALA A 159 6.24 3.65 -20.31
N TYR A 160 5.43 2.62 -20.56
CA TYR A 160 4.39 2.12 -19.66
C TYR A 160 4.47 0.60 -19.60
N PHE A 161 4.29 0.05 -18.42
CA PHE A 161 4.19 -1.39 -18.20
C PHE A 161 2.73 -1.71 -17.90
N LYS A 162 2.12 -2.57 -18.71
CA LYS A 162 0.77 -3.05 -18.44
C LYS A 162 0.84 -4.10 -17.35
N GLU A 163 -0.04 -4.00 -16.37
CA GLU A 163 -0.21 -5.04 -15.39
C GLU A 163 -0.84 -6.27 -16.04
N GLU A 164 -0.26 -7.43 -15.79
CA GLU A 164 -0.69 -8.72 -16.36
C GLU A 164 -1.11 -9.66 -15.22
N PRO A 165 -1.95 -10.67 -15.50
CA PRO A 165 -2.28 -11.66 -14.49
C PRO A 165 -1.02 -12.27 -13.85
N PRO A 166 -1.07 -12.55 -12.54
CA PRO A 166 -2.26 -12.64 -11.66
C PRO A 166 -2.65 -11.34 -10.95
N TYR A 167 -2.08 -10.18 -11.24
CA TYR A 167 -2.41 -8.88 -10.63
C TYR A 167 -2.18 -8.84 -9.10
N GLY A 168 -1.26 -9.61 -8.59
CA GLY A 168 -1.06 -9.75 -7.15
C GLY A 168 -2.18 -10.48 -6.41
N ILE A 169 -3.06 -11.22 -7.10
CA ILE A 169 -4.29 -11.80 -6.56
C ILE A 169 -4.37 -13.30 -6.87
N LYS A 170 -4.33 -14.15 -5.83
CA LYS A 170 -4.47 -15.60 -5.93
C LYS A 170 -5.94 -16.02 -6.08
N ASN A 171 -6.86 -15.27 -5.47
CA ASN A 171 -8.31 -15.51 -5.56
C ASN A 171 -8.80 -15.36 -7.01
N GLU A 172 -9.16 -16.47 -7.64
CA GLU A 172 -9.55 -16.52 -9.05
C GLU A 172 -10.77 -15.64 -9.38
N ARG A 173 -11.79 -15.66 -8.52
CA ARG A 173 -13.01 -14.87 -8.72
C ARG A 173 -12.70 -13.35 -8.73
N LEU A 174 -11.87 -12.91 -7.79
CA LEU A 174 -11.46 -11.51 -7.71
C LEU A 174 -10.54 -11.15 -8.89
N ARG A 175 -9.57 -12.02 -9.21
CA ARG A 175 -8.66 -11.86 -10.34
C ARG A 175 -9.40 -11.70 -11.67
N ASN A 176 -10.45 -12.51 -11.91
CA ASN A 176 -11.26 -12.43 -13.11
C ASN A 176 -12.03 -11.09 -13.19
N LYS A 177 -12.54 -10.56 -12.08
CA LYS A 177 -13.15 -9.23 -12.03
C LYS A 177 -12.16 -8.13 -12.40
N VAL A 178 -10.94 -8.18 -11.83
CA VAL A 178 -9.87 -7.22 -12.15
C VAL A 178 -9.46 -7.34 -13.61
N HIS A 179 -9.35 -8.57 -14.13
CA HIS A 179 -9.03 -8.81 -15.54
C HIS A 179 -10.03 -8.18 -16.50
N GLU A 180 -11.33 -8.38 -16.26
CA GLU A 180 -12.39 -7.79 -17.09
C GLU A 180 -12.37 -6.26 -17.05
N TYR A 181 -12.12 -5.68 -15.88
CA TYR A 181 -11.96 -4.24 -15.76
C TYR A 181 -10.73 -3.77 -16.54
N TYR A 182 -9.56 -4.36 -16.35
CA TYR A 182 -8.31 -3.96 -16.99
C TYR A 182 -8.32 -4.17 -18.51
N LYS A 183 -9.07 -5.17 -19.00
CA LYS A 183 -9.25 -5.41 -20.43
C LYS A 183 -10.02 -4.27 -21.10
N ASN A 184 -11.03 -3.74 -20.43
CA ASN A 184 -11.92 -2.71 -20.94
C ASN A 184 -11.52 -1.28 -20.52
N ALA A 185 -10.60 -1.13 -19.57
CA ALA A 185 -10.17 0.16 -19.07
C ALA A 185 -9.45 0.97 -20.15
N SER A 186 -9.94 2.17 -20.40
CA SER A 186 -9.25 3.15 -21.23
C SER A 186 -8.41 4.09 -20.35
N PHE A 187 -7.39 4.71 -20.92
CA PHE A 187 -6.61 5.77 -20.24
C PHE A 187 -7.46 6.97 -19.81
N ALA A 188 -8.69 7.05 -20.28
CA ALA A 188 -9.65 8.13 -20.04
C ALA A 188 -10.67 7.78 -18.95
N ASP A 189 -10.76 6.53 -18.51
CA ASP A 189 -11.72 6.09 -17.50
C ASP A 189 -11.23 6.41 -16.09
N VAL A 190 -11.55 7.63 -15.63
CA VAL A 190 -11.17 8.11 -14.29
C VAL A 190 -12.03 7.50 -13.20
N SER A 191 -13.28 7.14 -13.48
CA SER A 191 -14.20 6.57 -12.48
C SER A 191 -13.78 5.15 -12.08
N GLY A 192 -13.46 4.33 -13.06
CA GLY A 192 -12.96 2.98 -12.83
C GLY A 192 -11.58 2.97 -12.16
N VAL A 193 -10.67 3.87 -12.57
CA VAL A 193 -9.36 4.04 -11.93
C VAL A 193 -9.50 4.44 -10.46
N ALA A 194 -10.41 5.34 -10.13
CA ALA A 194 -10.64 5.75 -8.74
C ALA A 194 -11.12 4.58 -7.86
N GLN A 195 -11.78 3.58 -8.45
CA GLN A 195 -12.32 2.42 -7.76
C GLN A 195 -11.36 1.22 -7.72
N HIS A 196 -10.64 0.95 -8.81
CA HIS A 196 -9.88 -0.29 -9.00
C HIS A 196 -8.37 -0.10 -9.13
N GLY A 197 -7.89 1.14 -9.21
CA GLY A 197 -6.49 1.44 -9.50
C GLY A 197 -6.18 1.49 -11.01
N TYR A 198 -4.91 1.67 -11.33
CA TYR A 198 -4.47 1.85 -12.72
C TYR A 198 -3.93 0.54 -13.30
N PRO A 199 -4.37 0.15 -14.52
CA PRO A 199 -3.87 -1.05 -15.19
C PRO A 199 -2.47 -0.86 -15.82
N TYR A 200 -1.85 0.31 -15.63
CA TYR A 200 -0.55 0.64 -16.20
C TYR A 200 0.37 1.30 -15.18
N PHE A 201 1.61 0.88 -15.18
CA PHE A 201 2.71 1.48 -14.43
C PHE A 201 3.56 2.36 -15.35
N PRO A 202 3.45 3.69 -15.32
CA PRO A 202 4.40 4.56 -16.00
C PRO A 202 5.83 4.35 -15.48
N ALA A 203 6.81 4.28 -16.37
CA ALA A 203 8.21 4.13 -15.94
C ALA A 203 8.68 5.30 -15.05
N THR A 204 8.07 6.47 -15.18
CA THR A 204 8.32 7.60 -14.27
C THR A 204 7.91 7.29 -12.84
N LEU A 205 6.77 6.61 -12.60
CA LEU A 205 6.36 6.20 -11.26
C LEU A 205 7.25 5.11 -10.68
N LEU A 206 7.70 4.17 -11.49
CA LEU A 206 8.68 3.17 -11.06
C LEU A 206 10.02 3.81 -10.69
N CYS A 207 10.42 4.85 -11.40
CA CYS A 207 11.58 5.66 -11.04
C CYS A 207 11.38 6.36 -9.67
N GLU A 208 10.22 6.96 -9.44
CA GLU A 208 9.89 7.60 -8.16
C GLU A 208 9.84 6.58 -7.01
N LEU A 209 9.28 5.38 -7.25
CA LEU A 209 9.34 4.29 -6.28
C LEU A 209 10.78 3.85 -5.99
N HIS A 210 11.64 3.77 -7.00
CA HIS A 210 13.06 3.48 -6.79
C HIS A 210 13.76 4.53 -5.90
N LEU A 211 13.43 5.81 -6.09
CA LEU A 211 13.96 6.88 -5.25
C LEU A 211 13.44 6.79 -3.81
N LEU A 212 12.16 6.48 -3.62
CA LEU A 212 11.55 6.23 -2.32
C LEU A 212 12.21 5.02 -1.61
N ILE A 213 12.43 3.92 -2.33
CA ILE A 213 13.14 2.73 -1.81
C ILE A 213 14.52 3.12 -1.27
N ARG A 214 15.29 3.86 -2.07
CA ARG A 214 16.64 4.32 -1.66
C ARG A 214 16.60 5.18 -0.41
N GLU A 215 15.62 6.08 -0.30
CA GLU A 215 15.45 6.92 0.89
C GLU A 215 15.05 6.09 2.11
N SER A 216 14.10 5.16 1.94
CA SER A 216 13.68 4.26 3.02
C SER A 216 14.84 3.40 3.53
N MET A 217 15.65 2.83 2.62
CA MET A 217 16.82 2.02 3.00
C MET A 217 17.83 2.79 3.84
N LYS A 218 18.07 4.08 3.53
CA LYS A 218 19.00 4.92 4.31
C LYS A 218 18.52 5.15 5.74
N LYS A 219 17.20 5.17 5.94
CA LYS A 219 16.57 5.52 7.23
C LYS A 219 16.18 4.32 8.08
N MET A 220 16.26 3.09 7.55
CA MET A 220 15.85 1.87 8.26
C MET A 220 16.52 1.69 9.61
N SER A 221 17.84 1.94 9.69
CA SER A 221 18.61 1.75 10.93
C SER A 221 18.24 2.72 12.07
N SER A 222 17.46 3.77 11.79
CA SER A 222 16.94 4.69 12.81
C SER A 222 15.52 4.34 13.29
N ILE A 223 14.82 3.40 12.63
CA ILE A 223 13.46 3.01 13.00
C ILE A 223 13.47 2.13 14.24
N ARG A 224 12.95 2.66 15.36
CA ARG A 224 12.86 1.96 16.66
C ARG A 224 11.43 1.59 17.05
N THR A 225 10.43 2.18 16.39
CA THR A 225 9.02 1.86 16.55
C THR A 225 8.78 0.36 16.33
N PRO A 226 7.89 -0.31 17.10
CA PRO A 226 7.51 -1.69 16.85
C PRO A 226 7.03 -1.93 15.43
N VAL A 227 7.53 -2.99 14.77
CA VAL A 227 7.23 -3.29 13.35
C VAL A 227 6.76 -4.72 13.18
N GLN A 228 5.61 -4.87 12.54
CA GLN A 228 5.12 -6.15 12.01
C GLN A 228 5.23 -6.14 10.48
N LEU A 229 5.73 -7.22 9.91
CA LEU A 229 5.85 -7.46 8.47
C LEU A 229 4.94 -8.62 8.10
N ILE A 230 3.99 -8.41 7.20
CA ILE A 230 3.10 -9.47 6.69
C ILE A 230 3.35 -9.64 5.20
N GLN A 231 3.75 -10.83 4.79
CA GLN A 231 4.17 -11.14 3.41
C GLN A 231 3.59 -12.47 2.95
N ALA A 232 3.14 -12.53 1.70
CA ALA A 232 2.80 -13.80 1.08
C ALA A 232 4.09 -14.59 0.73
N ALA A 233 4.10 -15.89 1.05
CA ALA A 233 5.23 -16.75 0.71
C ALA A 233 5.40 -16.92 -0.80
N GLU A 234 4.27 -16.92 -1.54
CA GLU A 234 4.21 -17.03 -3.00
C GLU A 234 3.87 -15.69 -3.66
N ASP A 235 4.40 -14.58 -3.12
CA ASP A 235 4.16 -13.25 -3.69
C ASP A 235 4.69 -13.17 -5.13
N ASP A 236 3.84 -12.76 -6.06
CA ASP A 236 4.15 -12.71 -7.49
C ASP A 236 4.98 -11.49 -7.90
N MET A 237 5.02 -10.45 -7.05
CA MET A 237 5.74 -9.19 -7.33
C MET A 237 7.00 -9.01 -6.46
N THR A 238 6.94 -9.41 -5.19
CA THR A 238 8.01 -9.18 -4.21
C THR A 238 8.24 -10.42 -3.34
N SER A 239 9.43 -10.98 -3.34
CA SER A 239 9.72 -12.18 -2.51
C SER A 239 9.81 -11.87 -1.02
N VAL A 240 9.78 -12.90 -0.19
CA VAL A 240 9.95 -12.81 1.27
C VAL A 240 11.24 -12.09 1.67
N LYS A 241 12.24 -12.03 0.78
CA LYS A 241 13.49 -11.28 0.98
C LYS A 241 13.26 -9.81 1.29
N ASN A 242 12.17 -9.22 0.79
CA ASN A 242 11.80 -7.84 1.07
C ASN A 242 11.51 -7.62 2.55
N SER A 243 10.66 -8.46 3.14
CA SER A 243 10.37 -8.43 4.58
C SER A 243 11.58 -8.79 5.41
N GLN A 244 12.36 -9.80 4.99
CA GLN A 244 13.57 -10.20 5.70
C GLN A 244 14.60 -9.07 5.72
N PHE A 245 14.79 -8.37 4.59
CA PHE A 245 15.70 -7.24 4.52
C PHE A 245 15.31 -6.12 5.48
N ILE A 246 14.02 -5.75 5.54
CA ILE A 246 13.53 -4.75 6.50
C ILE A 246 13.78 -5.22 7.92
N TYR A 247 13.41 -6.47 8.24
CA TYR A 247 13.60 -7.05 9.57
C TYR A 247 15.04 -6.97 10.03
N ASP A 248 16.01 -7.27 9.16
CA ASP A 248 17.43 -7.31 9.50
C ASP A 248 18.04 -5.91 9.68
N HIS A 249 17.46 -4.86 9.03
CA HIS A 249 18.05 -3.53 8.98
C HIS A 249 17.39 -2.49 9.88
N ILE A 250 16.16 -2.73 10.38
CA ILE A 250 15.52 -1.81 11.34
C ILE A 250 16.07 -2.01 12.75
N ALA A 251 16.16 -0.90 13.51
CA ALA A 251 16.66 -0.92 14.90
C ALA A 251 15.57 -1.26 15.93
N SER A 252 14.33 -1.54 15.50
CA SER A 252 13.25 -1.94 16.40
C SER A 252 13.59 -3.23 17.14
N GLU A 253 13.39 -3.25 18.46
CA GLU A 253 13.52 -4.46 19.30
C GLU A 253 12.26 -5.34 19.21
N GLN A 254 11.12 -4.74 18.93
CA GLN A 254 9.83 -5.43 18.76
C GLN A 254 9.51 -5.55 17.28
N LYS A 255 9.95 -6.62 16.66
CA LYS A 255 9.73 -6.87 15.22
C LYS A 255 9.38 -8.33 14.97
N GLU A 256 8.46 -8.55 14.03
CA GLU A 256 8.04 -9.90 13.63
C GLU A 256 7.74 -9.99 12.14
N ILE A 257 7.87 -11.18 11.57
CA ILE A 257 7.44 -11.52 10.21
C ILE A 257 6.33 -12.56 10.29
N VAL A 258 5.23 -12.29 9.61
CA VAL A 258 4.09 -13.20 9.45
C VAL A 258 4.02 -13.62 7.99
N LEU A 259 4.11 -14.92 7.72
CA LEU A 259 3.98 -15.47 6.37
C LEU A 259 2.54 -15.94 6.11
N LEU A 260 2.05 -15.63 4.92
CA LEU A 260 0.79 -16.09 4.36
C LEU A 260 1.08 -17.12 3.27
N HIS A 261 0.32 -18.22 3.24
CA HIS A 261 0.61 -19.35 2.35
C HIS A 261 -0.44 -19.52 1.23
N ASP A 262 -1.52 -18.75 1.29
CA ASP A 262 -2.60 -18.82 0.31
C ASP A 262 -3.01 -17.44 -0.21
N SER A 263 -2.01 -16.59 -0.49
CA SER A 263 -2.20 -15.25 -1.03
C SER A 263 -1.03 -14.89 -1.94
N TYR A 264 -1.24 -13.90 -2.81
CA TYR A 264 -0.20 -13.22 -3.59
C TYR A 264 0.02 -11.80 -3.05
N HIS A 265 0.52 -10.86 -3.87
CA HIS A 265 0.98 -9.55 -3.43
C HIS A 265 -0.08 -8.69 -2.72
N VAL A 266 -1.31 -8.64 -3.23
CA VAL A 266 -2.39 -7.78 -2.70
C VAL A 266 -3.11 -8.49 -1.53
N ILE A 267 -2.36 -8.79 -0.46
CA ILE A 267 -2.82 -9.55 0.71
C ILE A 267 -4.03 -8.93 1.43
N THR A 268 -4.29 -7.65 1.21
CA THR A 268 -5.43 -6.91 1.81
C THR A 268 -6.78 -7.28 1.19
N ALA A 269 -6.77 -7.84 -0.03
CA ALA A 269 -7.96 -8.19 -0.79
C ALA A 269 -8.04 -9.70 -1.12
N ASP A 270 -6.94 -10.43 -0.96
CA ASP A 270 -6.80 -11.82 -1.36
C ASP A 270 -7.42 -12.81 -0.35
N GLN A 271 -7.13 -14.08 -0.49
CA GLN A 271 -7.74 -15.18 0.24
C GLN A 271 -7.58 -15.08 1.76
N GLU A 272 -6.37 -14.72 2.23
CA GLU A 272 -6.08 -14.61 3.67
C GLU A 272 -6.31 -13.19 4.24
N ARG A 273 -7.05 -12.31 3.57
CA ARG A 273 -7.31 -10.93 4.04
C ARG A 273 -7.87 -10.83 5.47
N LYS A 274 -8.70 -11.82 5.88
CA LYS A 274 -9.21 -11.88 7.26
C LYS A 274 -8.09 -12.19 8.25
N LYS A 275 -7.18 -13.10 7.92
CA LYS A 275 -5.99 -13.44 8.73
C LYS A 275 -5.03 -12.26 8.83
N VAL A 276 -4.84 -11.50 7.74
CA VAL A 276 -4.06 -10.25 7.75
C VAL A 276 -4.62 -9.30 8.78
N ALA A 277 -5.92 -9.00 8.72
CA ALA A 277 -6.59 -8.10 9.65
C ALA A 277 -6.50 -8.56 11.10
N GLN A 278 -6.64 -9.86 11.36
CA GLN A 278 -6.50 -10.46 12.69
C GLN A 278 -5.07 -10.32 13.23
N LYS A 279 -4.05 -10.63 12.41
CA LYS A 279 -2.63 -10.52 12.81
C LYS A 279 -2.24 -9.09 13.12
N MET A 280 -2.71 -8.13 12.35
CA MET A 280 -2.54 -6.70 12.66
C MET A 280 -3.20 -6.34 13.99
N HIS A 281 -4.42 -6.80 14.24
CA HIS A 281 -5.14 -6.51 15.48
C HIS A 281 -4.45 -7.13 16.69
N GLU A 282 -3.99 -8.38 16.61
CA GLU A 282 -3.19 -9.04 17.64
C GLU A 282 -1.94 -8.22 17.98
N PHE A 283 -1.23 -7.74 16.97
CA PHE A 283 -0.05 -6.89 17.13
C PHE A 283 -0.40 -5.56 17.84
N PHE A 284 -1.48 -4.88 17.42
CA PHE A 284 -1.91 -3.62 18.04
C PHE A 284 -2.33 -3.83 19.50
N CYS A 285 -3.07 -4.89 19.82
CA CYS A 285 -3.47 -5.21 21.18
C CYS A 285 -2.26 -5.47 22.09
N ARG A 286 -1.24 -6.17 21.60
CA ARG A 286 0.02 -6.38 22.36
C ARG A 286 0.70 -5.05 22.72
N ILE A 287 0.75 -4.10 21.77
CA ILE A 287 1.38 -2.79 22.00
C ILE A 287 0.53 -1.93 22.95
N LEU A 288 -0.81 -2.02 22.85
CA LEU A 288 -1.73 -1.29 23.74
C LEU A 288 -1.81 -1.89 25.13
N GLY A 289 -1.34 -3.14 25.33
CA GLY A 289 -1.46 -3.86 26.60
C GLY A 289 -2.90 -4.26 26.94
N VAL A 290 -3.74 -4.50 25.90
CA VAL A 290 -5.17 -4.88 26.06
C VAL A 290 -5.41 -6.32 25.59
N GLY A 291 -6.39 -6.99 26.19
CA GLY A 291 -6.80 -8.33 25.79
C GLY A 291 -7.53 -8.35 24.44
N LEU A 292 -7.40 -9.42 23.66
CA LEU A 292 -8.08 -9.58 22.37
C LEU A 292 -9.62 -9.54 22.52
N GLY A 293 -10.18 -9.99 23.64
CA GLY A 293 -11.61 -10.04 23.93
C GLY A 293 -12.22 -8.70 24.33
N GLU A 294 -11.45 -7.74 24.79
CA GLU A 294 -11.94 -6.39 25.16
C GLU A 294 -12.26 -5.52 23.93
N ALA A 295 -11.93 -6.02 22.74
CA ALA A 295 -12.12 -5.35 21.47
C ALA A 295 -13.37 -5.80 20.70
N VAL A 296 -14.17 -6.73 21.25
CA VAL A 296 -15.31 -7.35 20.55
C VAL A 296 -16.62 -7.04 21.27
N ASN A 297 -17.16 -5.85 21.02
CA ASN A 297 -18.59 -5.61 21.12
C ASN A 297 -19.10 -5.14 19.76
N GLY A 298 -19.26 -6.06 18.83
CA GLY A 298 -19.81 -5.85 17.52
C GLY A 298 -20.02 -7.22 16.88
N GLU A 299 -21.29 -7.56 16.70
CA GLU A 299 -21.76 -8.84 16.18
C GLU A 299 -21.07 -9.26 14.88
N GLU A 300 -20.73 -10.55 14.78
CA GLU A 300 -20.39 -11.22 13.54
C GLU A 300 -21.64 -11.25 12.65
N GLU A 301 -21.77 -10.33 11.70
CA GLU A 301 -22.61 -10.50 10.54
C GLU A 301 -21.71 -10.70 9.31
N ASP A 302 -21.85 -11.90 8.73
CA ASP A 302 -21.29 -12.30 7.44
C ASP A 302 -21.80 -11.39 6.30
N ALA A 303 -20.87 -10.85 5.51
CA ALA A 303 -21.13 -10.38 4.17
C ALA A 303 -19.90 -10.59 3.26
#